data_d25e083554cc89503827ef785aa84e5c
#
_entry.id   d25e083554cc89503827ef785aa84e5c
#
_cell.length_a   1.000
_cell.length_b   1.000
_cell.length_c   1.000
_cell.angle_alpha   90.00
_cell.angle_beta   90.00
_cell.angle_gamma   90.00
#
_symmetry.space_group_name_H-M   'P 1'
#
loop_
_entity.id
_entity.type
_entity.pdbx_description
1 polymer ?
#
loop_
_entity_poly.entity_id
_entity_poly.type
_entity_poly.pdbx_seq_one_letter_code
_entity_poly.pdbx_strand_id
1 'polypeptide(L)'
;MSATTRLASTSDLPFLGEVDRHVSPEVLTDVVSAGRVLVVEVDGLPVGFLRWGLFWDQVPFMNLLWVLPDWRGQGVGTALVDAWEKSQLVAGHSMVLTSTVSAETAQHLYRRLGYIDSGALLLPDEPAELLLRKPLAQRLVPLSG
;
A
#
# COMPACT_ATOMS: atom_id res chain seq x y z
N MET A 1 0.63 -11.67 -20.61
CA MET A 1 1.41 -11.42 -19.41
C MET A 1 0.47 -11.42 -18.23
N SER A 2 0.66 -12.34 -17.31
CA SER A 2 -0.28 -12.59 -16.22
C SER A 2 0.35 -12.08 -14.92
N ALA A 3 -0.22 -11.02 -14.35
CA ALA A 3 0.17 -10.47 -13.06
C ALA A 3 -0.74 -11.05 -11.98
N THR A 4 -0.16 -11.58 -10.91
CA THR A 4 -0.89 -12.15 -9.79
C THR A 4 -0.51 -11.45 -8.51
N THR A 5 -1.50 -10.96 -7.77
CA THR A 5 -1.28 -10.38 -6.45
C THR A 5 -1.55 -11.43 -5.37
N ARG A 6 -0.65 -11.55 -4.42
CA ARG A 6 -0.74 -12.52 -3.33
C ARG A 6 -0.11 -11.97 -2.05
N LEU A 7 -0.39 -12.61 -0.93
CA LEU A 7 0.33 -12.31 0.31
C LEU A 7 1.78 -12.75 0.18
N ALA A 8 2.69 -11.95 0.75
CA ALA A 8 4.09 -12.34 0.84
C ALA A 8 4.25 -13.53 1.79
N SER A 9 5.23 -14.36 1.50
CA SER A 9 5.66 -15.46 2.35
C SER A 9 7.13 -15.28 2.74
N THR A 10 7.64 -16.16 3.59
CA THR A 10 9.05 -16.10 4.00
C THR A 10 10.02 -16.22 2.82
N SER A 11 9.60 -16.88 1.74
CA SER A 11 10.41 -16.98 0.52
C SER A 11 10.59 -15.64 -0.20
N ASP A 12 9.78 -14.64 0.12
CA ASP A 12 9.90 -13.29 -0.46
C ASP A 12 10.87 -12.40 0.31
N LEU A 13 11.31 -12.80 1.50
CA LEU A 13 12.18 -11.98 2.33
C LEU A 13 13.49 -11.56 1.64
N PRO A 14 14.18 -12.42 0.87
CA PRO A 14 15.36 -11.97 0.15
C PRO A 14 15.07 -10.82 -0.82
N PHE A 15 14.00 -10.92 -1.60
CA PHE A 15 13.57 -9.84 -2.51
C PHE A 15 13.22 -8.57 -1.74
N LEU A 16 12.38 -8.69 -0.72
CA LEU A 16 11.95 -7.54 0.08
C LEU A 16 13.13 -6.85 0.75
N GLY A 17 14.10 -7.61 1.27
CA GLY A 17 15.28 -7.06 1.91
C GLY A 17 16.18 -6.28 0.96
N GLU A 18 16.19 -6.62 -0.32
CA GLU A 18 16.95 -5.87 -1.31
C GLU A 18 16.30 -4.55 -1.69
N VAL A 19 14.96 -4.52 -1.79
CA VAL A 19 14.24 -3.39 -2.36
C VAL A 19 13.62 -2.46 -1.30
N ASP A 20 13.25 -2.99 -0.12
CA ASP A 20 12.72 -2.18 0.97
C ASP A 20 13.84 -1.83 1.95
N ARG A 21 14.42 -0.65 1.79
CA ARG A 21 15.50 -0.17 2.63
C ARG A 21 15.04 0.76 3.75
N HIS A 22 13.74 0.89 3.93
CA HIS A 22 13.16 1.79 4.93
C HIS A 22 13.01 1.15 6.29
N VAL A 23 13.02 -0.18 6.36
CA VAL A 23 12.84 -0.92 7.61
C VAL A 23 13.89 -2.02 7.72
N SER A 24 14.11 -2.49 8.96
CA SER A 24 15.08 -3.55 9.24
C SER A 24 14.57 -4.92 8.77
N PRO A 25 15.48 -5.91 8.60
CA PRO A 25 15.07 -7.27 8.30
C PRO A 25 14.12 -7.87 9.34
N GLU A 26 14.29 -7.51 10.60
CA GLU A 26 13.40 -7.96 11.69
C GLU A 26 11.98 -7.43 11.50
N VAL A 27 11.85 -6.16 11.14
CA VAL A 27 10.54 -5.57 10.86
C VAL A 27 9.90 -6.24 9.64
N LEU A 28 10.67 -6.48 8.58
CA LEU A 28 10.15 -7.19 7.39
C LEU A 28 9.62 -8.58 7.76
N THR A 29 10.37 -9.32 8.56
CA THR A 29 9.93 -10.65 9.02
C THR A 29 8.61 -10.54 9.78
N ASP A 30 8.49 -9.57 10.66
CA ASP A 30 7.28 -9.39 11.47
C ASP A 30 6.07 -9.02 10.62
N VAL A 31 6.22 -8.09 9.68
CA VAL A 31 5.07 -7.67 8.85
C VAL A 31 4.65 -8.74 7.86
N VAL A 32 5.59 -9.53 7.34
CA VAL A 32 5.27 -10.68 6.49
C VAL A 32 4.50 -11.72 7.31
N SER A 33 4.97 -12.04 8.52
CA SER A 33 4.28 -12.98 9.42
C SER A 33 2.89 -12.50 9.81
N ALA A 34 2.69 -11.19 9.93
CA ALA A 34 1.40 -10.60 10.25
C ALA A 34 0.44 -10.50 9.05
N GLY A 35 0.87 -10.91 7.85
CA GLY A 35 0.05 -10.82 6.64
C GLY A 35 -0.10 -9.39 6.12
N ARG A 36 0.88 -8.53 6.35
CA ARG A 36 0.81 -7.10 6.00
C ARG A 36 1.71 -6.72 4.83
N VAL A 37 2.03 -7.66 3.96
CA VAL A 37 2.75 -7.40 2.72
C VAL A 37 2.06 -8.14 1.60
N LEU A 38 1.70 -7.42 0.54
CA LEU A 38 1.23 -7.98 -0.71
C LEU A 38 2.35 -7.92 -1.73
N VAL A 39 2.47 -8.95 -2.53
CA VAL A 39 3.45 -9.02 -3.63
C VAL A 39 2.68 -9.21 -4.93
N VAL A 40 3.10 -8.50 -5.96
CA VAL A 40 2.66 -8.81 -7.31
C VAL A 40 3.78 -9.56 -8.02
N GLU A 41 3.44 -10.66 -8.65
CA GLU A 41 4.39 -11.43 -9.45
C GLU A 41 3.92 -11.56 -10.89
N VAL A 42 4.89 -11.61 -11.79
CA VAL A 42 4.67 -11.86 -13.22
C VAL A 42 5.58 -13.02 -13.60
N ASP A 43 4.99 -14.07 -14.18
CA ASP A 43 5.73 -15.27 -14.57
C ASP A 43 6.54 -15.86 -13.39
N GLY A 44 5.98 -15.82 -12.19
CA GLY A 44 6.60 -16.35 -11.00
C GLY A 44 7.65 -15.47 -10.35
N LEU A 45 7.91 -14.26 -10.88
CA LEU A 45 8.90 -13.33 -10.33
C LEU A 45 8.22 -12.14 -9.67
N PRO A 46 8.60 -11.76 -8.44
CA PRO A 46 8.05 -10.58 -7.78
C PRO A 46 8.54 -9.32 -8.50
N VAL A 47 7.60 -8.43 -8.85
CA VAL A 47 7.90 -7.18 -9.56
C VAL A 47 7.44 -5.95 -8.79
N GLY A 48 6.72 -6.13 -7.69
CA GLY A 48 6.28 -5.03 -6.84
C GLY A 48 5.70 -5.55 -5.54
N PHE A 49 5.57 -4.65 -4.58
CA PHE A 49 4.97 -5.00 -3.29
C PHE A 49 4.31 -3.78 -2.64
N LEU A 50 3.44 -4.07 -1.69
CA LEU A 50 2.77 -3.08 -0.86
C LEU A 50 2.87 -3.55 0.59
N ARG A 51 3.44 -2.69 1.44
CA ARG A 51 3.59 -2.96 2.88
C ARG A 51 2.71 -1.99 3.65
N TRP A 52 1.99 -2.49 4.65
CA TRP A 52 1.04 -1.69 5.40
C TRP A 52 1.04 -2.02 6.88
N GLY A 53 0.44 -1.13 7.66
CA GLY A 53 0.26 -1.29 9.08
C GLY A 53 -1.05 -0.67 9.51
N LEU A 54 -1.21 -0.44 10.83
CA LEU A 54 -2.42 0.15 11.38
C LEU A 54 -2.10 1.46 12.08
N PHE A 55 -2.76 2.52 11.66
CA PHE A 55 -2.70 3.81 12.32
C PHE A 55 -3.68 3.80 13.49
N TRP A 56 -3.26 4.23 14.66
CA TRP A 56 -4.01 4.12 15.92
C TRP A 56 -4.41 2.67 16.23
N ASP A 57 -3.59 1.72 15.80
CA ASP A 57 -3.89 0.30 15.94
C ASP A 57 -5.21 -0.16 15.30
N GLN A 58 -5.82 0.65 14.44
CA GLN A 58 -7.14 0.41 13.89
C GLN A 58 -7.29 0.65 12.40
N VAL A 59 -6.68 1.72 11.86
CA VAL A 59 -6.93 2.14 10.48
C VAL A 59 -5.80 1.67 9.57
N PRO A 60 -6.08 0.90 8.53
CA PRO A 60 -5.04 0.46 7.61
C PRO A 60 -4.31 1.65 6.98
N PHE A 61 -3.00 1.62 7.06
CA PHE A 61 -2.12 2.66 6.56
C PHE A 61 -1.09 2.03 5.63
N MET A 62 -1.11 2.39 4.36
CA MET A 62 -0.13 1.93 3.39
C MET A 62 1.20 2.65 3.63
N ASN A 63 2.19 1.90 4.10
CA ASN A 63 3.50 2.45 4.46
C ASN A 63 4.44 2.55 3.26
N LEU A 64 4.33 1.65 2.32
CA LEU A 64 5.19 1.65 1.14
C LEU A 64 4.51 0.93 -0.01
N LEU A 65 4.52 1.57 -1.17
CA LEU A 65 4.15 0.98 -2.45
C LEU A 65 5.39 1.08 -3.34
N TRP A 66 5.85 -0.06 -3.86
CA TRP A 66 7.06 -0.07 -4.66
C TRP A 66 6.92 -1.03 -5.84
N VAL A 67 7.37 -0.60 -6.99
CA VAL A 67 7.35 -1.37 -8.24
C VAL A 67 8.73 -1.31 -8.86
N LEU A 68 9.25 -2.44 -9.34
CA LEU A 68 10.51 -2.47 -10.06
C LEU A 68 10.51 -1.45 -11.20
N PRO A 69 11.61 -0.70 -11.40
CA PRO A 69 11.65 0.37 -12.41
C PRO A 69 11.15 -0.05 -13.79
N ASP A 70 11.53 -1.24 -14.26
CA ASP A 70 11.13 -1.74 -15.58
C ASP A 70 9.65 -2.06 -15.69
N TRP A 71 8.95 -2.14 -14.55
CA TRP A 71 7.54 -2.48 -14.50
C TRP A 71 6.64 -1.30 -14.18
N ARG A 72 7.21 -0.11 -14.02
CA ARG A 72 6.46 1.11 -13.72
C ARG A 72 5.67 1.57 -14.95
N GLY A 73 4.56 2.27 -14.69
CA GLY A 73 3.71 2.77 -15.77
C GLY A 73 2.87 1.71 -16.48
N GLN A 74 2.77 0.49 -15.90
CA GLN A 74 2.05 -0.64 -16.51
C GLN A 74 0.88 -1.12 -15.66
N GLY A 75 0.48 -0.34 -14.65
CA GLY A 75 -0.68 -0.67 -13.82
C GLY A 75 -0.38 -1.61 -12.65
N VAL A 76 0.87 -1.97 -12.40
CA VAL A 76 1.25 -2.87 -11.29
C VAL A 76 0.92 -2.24 -9.94
N GLY A 77 1.29 -0.96 -9.74
CA GLY A 77 0.99 -0.25 -8.50
C GLY A 77 -0.51 -0.12 -8.26
N THR A 78 -1.26 0.21 -9.30
CA THR A 78 -2.73 0.30 -9.22
C THR A 78 -3.34 -1.05 -8.83
N ALA A 79 -2.85 -2.14 -9.40
CA ALA A 79 -3.33 -3.48 -9.05
C ALA A 79 -3.07 -3.83 -7.60
N LEU A 80 -1.89 -3.47 -7.07
CA LEU A 80 -1.55 -3.68 -5.66
C LEU A 80 -2.48 -2.90 -4.74
N VAL A 81 -2.67 -1.61 -5.01
CA VAL A 81 -3.54 -0.76 -4.19
C VAL A 81 -4.98 -1.27 -4.23
N ASP A 82 -5.49 -1.63 -5.41
CA ASP A 82 -6.83 -2.16 -5.57
C ASP A 82 -7.03 -3.46 -4.76
N ALA A 83 -6.10 -4.39 -4.87
CA ALA A 83 -6.16 -5.64 -4.12
C ALA A 83 -6.12 -5.40 -2.60
N TRP A 84 -5.28 -4.47 -2.16
CA TRP A 84 -5.19 -4.10 -0.75
C TRP A 84 -6.49 -3.49 -0.24
N GLU A 85 -7.04 -2.53 -0.97
CA GLU A 85 -8.30 -1.88 -0.59
C GLU A 85 -9.44 -2.90 -0.49
N LYS A 86 -9.53 -3.81 -1.45
CA LYS A 86 -10.55 -4.86 -1.42
C LYS A 86 -10.40 -5.76 -0.20
N SER A 87 -9.18 -6.13 0.15
CA SER A 87 -8.94 -6.96 1.35
C SER A 87 -9.30 -6.21 2.63
N GLN A 88 -9.05 -4.90 2.69
CA GLN A 88 -9.41 -4.10 3.86
C GLN A 88 -10.93 -3.93 3.98
N LEU A 89 -11.62 -3.75 2.88
CA LEU A 89 -13.08 -3.68 2.87
C LEU A 89 -13.69 -4.99 3.37
N VAL A 90 -13.18 -6.13 2.91
CA VAL A 90 -13.63 -7.45 3.36
C VAL A 90 -13.38 -7.62 4.86
N ALA A 91 -12.28 -7.09 5.38
CA ALA A 91 -11.96 -7.12 6.80
C ALA A 91 -12.82 -6.17 7.65
N GLY A 92 -13.69 -5.36 7.03
CA GLY A 92 -14.61 -4.48 7.73
C GLY A 92 -14.15 -3.04 7.89
N HIS A 93 -13.04 -2.66 7.26
CA HIS A 93 -12.55 -1.29 7.33
C HIS A 93 -13.30 -0.40 6.34
N SER A 94 -13.67 0.80 6.79
CA SER A 94 -14.39 1.78 5.97
C SER A 94 -13.50 2.87 5.38
N MET A 95 -12.23 2.89 5.75
CA MET A 95 -11.28 3.91 5.34
C MET A 95 -9.87 3.34 5.36
N VAL A 96 -9.05 3.79 4.43
CA VAL A 96 -7.60 3.51 4.43
C VAL A 96 -6.83 4.81 4.31
N LEU A 97 -5.59 4.78 4.77
CA LEU A 97 -4.69 5.92 4.79
C LEU A 97 -3.40 5.60 4.03
N THR A 98 -2.74 6.65 3.56
CA THR A 98 -1.36 6.58 3.09
C THR A 98 -0.69 7.94 3.29
N SER A 99 0.58 8.01 2.99
CA SER A 99 1.31 9.27 2.99
C SER A 99 2.29 9.33 1.83
N THR A 100 2.67 10.55 1.47
CA THR A 100 3.67 10.79 0.42
C THR A 100 4.34 12.13 0.68
N VAL A 101 5.62 12.24 0.33
CA VAL A 101 6.34 13.50 0.44
C VAL A 101 5.73 14.51 -0.55
N SER A 102 5.50 15.73 -0.09
CA SER A 102 4.85 16.77 -0.90
C SER A 102 5.58 17.09 -2.20
N ALA A 103 6.89 16.85 -2.26
CA ALA A 103 7.69 17.07 -3.46
C ALA A 103 7.66 15.89 -4.45
N GLU A 104 7.05 14.75 -4.10
CA GLU A 104 7.05 13.56 -4.93
C GLU A 104 5.81 13.47 -5.81
N THR A 105 5.99 12.80 -6.97
CA THR A 105 4.91 12.62 -7.94
C THR A 105 3.92 11.52 -7.56
N ALA A 106 4.27 10.66 -6.59
CA ALA A 106 3.39 9.58 -6.13
C ALA A 106 2.02 10.09 -5.67
N GLN A 107 1.95 11.32 -5.14
CA GLN A 107 0.67 11.93 -4.75
C GLN A 107 -0.35 11.95 -5.90
N HIS A 108 0.11 12.09 -7.14
CA HIS A 108 -0.79 12.14 -8.29
C HIS A 108 -1.44 10.79 -8.56
N LEU A 109 -0.70 9.69 -8.38
CA LEU A 109 -1.27 8.35 -8.46
C LEU A 109 -2.37 8.16 -7.41
N TYR A 110 -2.07 8.49 -6.17
CA TYR A 110 -3.03 8.31 -5.08
C TYR A 110 -4.29 9.14 -5.30
N ARG A 111 -4.14 10.39 -5.76
CA ARG A 111 -5.30 11.24 -6.05
C ARG A 111 -6.15 10.69 -7.18
N ARG A 112 -5.53 10.14 -8.23
CA ARG A 112 -6.27 9.47 -9.31
C ARG A 112 -7.03 8.24 -8.81
N LEU A 113 -6.51 7.57 -7.78
CA LEU A 113 -7.14 6.39 -7.18
C LEU A 113 -8.22 6.77 -6.16
N GLY A 114 -8.49 8.06 -5.96
CA GLY A 114 -9.56 8.52 -5.08
C GLY A 114 -9.12 8.93 -3.68
N TYR A 115 -7.82 9.02 -3.43
CA TYR A 115 -7.31 9.50 -2.14
C TYR A 115 -7.45 11.02 -2.07
N ILE A 116 -7.84 11.51 -0.90
CA ILE A 116 -8.05 12.94 -0.64
C ILE A 116 -7.20 13.41 0.54
N ASP A 117 -6.87 14.69 0.54
CA ASP A 117 -6.03 15.26 1.58
C ASP A 117 -6.64 15.09 2.96
N SER A 118 -5.82 14.70 3.93
CA SER A 118 -6.24 14.48 5.31
C SER A 118 -5.37 15.20 6.32
N GLY A 119 -4.25 15.76 5.91
CA GLY A 119 -3.34 16.47 6.79
C GLY A 119 -1.90 16.38 6.32
N ALA A 120 -0.98 16.73 7.19
CA ALA A 120 0.44 16.67 6.89
C ALA A 120 1.25 16.48 8.17
N LEU A 121 2.39 15.82 8.03
CA LEU A 121 3.42 15.79 9.07
C LEU A 121 4.48 16.81 8.68
N LEU A 122 4.79 17.71 9.59
CA LEU A 122 5.84 18.71 9.40
C LEU A 122 7.12 18.17 10.04
N LEU A 123 8.05 17.78 9.20
CA LEU A 123 9.32 17.21 9.63
C LEU A 123 10.41 18.26 9.56
N PRO A 124 11.36 18.28 10.51
CA PRO A 124 12.44 19.27 10.49
C PRO A 124 13.30 19.13 9.22
N ASP A 125 13.54 20.25 8.55
CA ASP A 125 14.44 20.34 7.38
C ASP A 125 14.10 19.45 6.20
N GLU A 126 12.83 18.98 6.11
CA GLU A 126 12.35 18.13 5.04
C GLU A 126 11.02 18.68 4.50
N PRO A 127 10.68 18.37 3.23
CA PRO A 127 9.34 18.65 2.72
C PRO A 127 8.27 17.97 3.59
N ALA A 128 7.09 18.57 3.69
CA ALA A 128 6.00 17.99 4.45
C ALA A 128 5.60 16.61 3.89
N GLU A 129 5.28 15.69 4.79
CA GLU A 129 4.69 14.40 4.44
C GLU A 129 3.18 14.57 4.41
N LEU A 130 2.59 14.47 3.21
CA LEU A 130 1.15 14.60 3.03
C LEU A 130 0.46 13.33 3.48
N LEU A 131 -0.59 13.48 4.29
CA LEU A 131 -1.46 12.38 4.69
C LEU A 131 -2.68 12.39 3.78
N LEU A 132 -2.98 11.23 3.22
CA LEU A 132 -4.11 11.04 2.31
C LEU A 132 -5.01 9.94 2.85
N ARG A 133 -6.33 10.08 2.65
CA ARG A 133 -7.31 9.09 3.06
C ARG A 133 -8.19 8.72 1.89
N LYS A 134 -8.73 7.51 1.95
CA LYS A 134 -9.73 7.08 0.98
C LYS A 134 -10.86 6.36 1.71
N PRO A 135 -12.12 6.83 1.59
CA PRO A 135 -13.26 6.06 2.05
C PRO A 135 -13.41 4.84 1.16
N LEU A 136 -13.56 3.67 1.78
CA LEU A 136 -13.79 2.45 1.02
C LEU A 136 -15.27 2.36 0.70
N ALA A 137 -15.57 2.13 -0.57
CA ALA A 137 -16.94 2.03 -1.03
C ALA A 137 -17.59 0.83 -0.37
N GLN A 138 -18.43 1.09 0.60
CA GLN A 138 -19.39 0.12 1.04
C GLN A 138 -20.54 0.17 0.04
N ARG A 139 -20.92 -1.02 -0.44
CA ARG A 139 -22.14 -1.13 -1.18
C ARG A 139 -23.25 -0.55 -0.29
N LEU A 140 -23.79 0.58 -0.69
CA LEU A 140 -24.98 1.10 -0.05
C LEU A 140 -26.07 0.05 -0.22
N VAL A 141 -26.29 -0.74 0.81
CA VAL A 141 -27.53 -1.46 0.94
C VAL A 141 -28.58 -0.38 1.15
N PRO A 142 -29.56 -0.22 0.24
CA PRO A 142 -30.61 0.75 0.48
C PRO A 142 -31.18 0.45 1.84
N LEU A 143 -31.18 1.44 2.73
CA LEU A 143 -31.89 1.35 3.97
C LEU A 143 -33.34 1.07 3.61
N SER A 144 -33.75 -0.17 3.75
CA SER A 144 -35.13 -0.53 3.59
C SER A 144 -35.91 -0.02 4.79
N GLY A 145 -36.67 0.97 4.55
CA GLY A 145 -37.63 1.49 5.52
C GLY A 145 -37.14 2.56 6.37
#